data_fecd0a0a30ee8a8d7c7626b7c0293da5
#
_entry.id   fecd0a0a30ee8a8d7c7626b7c0293da5
#
_cell.length_a   1.000
_cell.length_b   1.000
_cell.length_c   1.000
_cell.angle_alpha   90.00
_cell.angle_beta   90.00
_cell.angle_gamma   90.00
#
_symmetry.space_group_name_H-M   'P 1'
#
loop_
_entity.id
_entity.type
_entity.pdbx_description
1 polymer ?
#
loop_
_entity_poly.entity_id
_entity_poly.type
_entity_poly.pdbx_seq_one_letter_code
_entity_poly.pdbx_strand_id
1 'polypeptide(L)'
;MKRKTKRLLARLLALVMVLSLCEITLGQSTPVKAAVTLQNPTTDGNGVTTWDCIYFGNYWQNDTNGDGKADQNDQKEPIKWRVLSVNGNDAFLLADKNLDDKLYNKEHTSVTWATCTLRTWLNDTFLNTAFKSAEQAAIKNTIVVNEDHPSCGTEGGENTNDKVYLLSIAEASNTAYGFNGEFHASSETREAKNTAYAEECGAWMSPSTEYEGNGDWWLRSPGK
;
A
#
# COMPACT_ATOMS: atom_id res chain seq x y z
N MET A 1 21.80 28.51 14.69
CA MET A 1 21.07 27.23 14.86
C MET A 1 20.14 27.04 13.64
N LYS A 2 20.48 26.16 12.70
CA LYS A 2 19.66 25.89 11.50
C LYS A 2 18.69 24.75 11.80
N ARG A 3 17.38 25.05 11.89
CA ARG A 3 16.33 24.04 11.92
C ARG A 3 16.25 23.34 10.57
N LYS A 4 16.65 22.08 10.51
CA LYS A 4 16.41 21.22 9.36
C LYS A 4 14.95 20.79 9.35
N THR A 5 14.13 21.46 8.56
CA THR A 5 12.78 21.04 8.24
C THR A 5 12.85 19.75 7.42
N LYS A 6 12.49 18.63 8.01
CA LYS A 6 12.34 17.37 7.26
C LYS A 6 11.02 17.48 6.46
N ARG A 7 11.12 17.79 5.17
CA ARG A 7 10.00 17.63 4.24
C ARG A 7 9.89 16.14 3.92
N LEU A 8 8.89 15.48 4.48
CA LEU A 8 8.46 14.15 4.02
C LEU A 8 7.54 14.35 2.81
N LEU A 9 8.00 13.97 1.63
CA LEU A 9 7.14 13.83 0.45
C LEU A 9 6.71 12.37 0.38
N ALA A 10 5.40 12.14 0.40
CA ALA A 10 4.79 10.82 0.31
C ALA A 10 4.10 10.65 -1.04
N ARG A 11 4.27 9.51 -1.70
CA ARG A 11 3.53 9.09 -2.91
C ARG A 11 3.33 7.58 -2.93
N LEU A 12 2.26 7.09 -3.52
CA LEU A 12 1.49 5.88 -3.21
C LEU A 12 1.75 4.61 -3.98
N LEU A 13 1.38 3.52 -3.31
CA LEU A 13 0.87 2.30 -3.90
C LEU A 13 -0.09 1.55 -3.00
N ALA A 14 -1.13 0.96 -3.61
CA ALA A 14 -2.22 0.30 -2.94
C ALA A 14 -1.92 -1.14 -2.48
N LEU A 15 -0.97 -1.30 -1.58
CA LEU A 15 -0.85 -2.52 -0.79
C LEU A 15 -1.29 -2.20 0.63
N VAL A 16 -2.38 -2.81 1.08
CA VAL A 16 -3.02 -2.48 2.34
C VAL A 16 -2.72 -3.53 3.41
N MET A 17 -2.39 -3.05 4.58
CA MET A 17 -2.00 -3.87 5.72
C MET A 17 -2.53 -3.27 7.02
N VAL A 18 -3.08 -4.11 7.91
CA VAL A 18 -3.39 -3.71 9.28
C VAL A 18 -2.31 -4.22 10.20
N LEU A 19 -1.57 -3.32 10.85
CA LEU A 19 -0.53 -3.63 11.82
C LEU A 19 -1.05 -3.52 13.24
N SER A 20 -0.77 -4.53 14.06
CA SER A 20 -0.90 -4.44 15.51
C SER A 20 0.42 -3.92 16.10
N LEU A 21 0.37 -2.76 16.72
CA LEU A 21 1.49 -2.20 17.46
C LEU A 21 1.57 -2.88 18.83
N CYS A 22 2.17 -4.08 18.88
CA CYS A 22 2.40 -4.78 20.13
C CYS A 22 3.68 -4.24 20.78
N GLU A 23 3.60 -3.80 22.04
CA GLU A 23 4.77 -3.48 22.85
C GLU A 23 5.57 -4.74 23.16
N ILE A 24 6.73 -4.91 22.53
CA ILE A 24 7.69 -5.93 22.93
C ILE A 24 8.52 -5.37 24.08
N THR A 25 8.15 -5.70 25.31
CA THR A 25 8.99 -5.46 26.49
C THR A 25 10.13 -6.45 26.53
N LEU A 26 11.28 -6.07 25.98
CA LEU A 26 12.55 -6.75 26.25
C LEU A 26 13.27 -5.99 27.36
N GLY A 27 13.43 -6.66 28.50
CA GLY A 27 14.12 -6.10 29.65
C GLY A 27 15.59 -5.82 29.38
N GLN A 28 15.92 -4.56 29.20
CA GLN A 28 17.16 -3.86 29.58
C GLN A 28 16.95 -2.37 29.37
N SER A 29 17.40 -1.55 30.30
CA SER A 29 17.23 -0.11 30.33
C SER A 29 18.02 0.59 29.22
N THR A 30 17.40 0.74 28.06
CA THR A 30 17.81 1.68 27.03
C THR A 30 16.91 2.93 27.13
N PRO A 31 17.39 4.14 26.78
CA PRO A 31 16.57 5.33 26.86
C PRO A 31 15.29 5.12 26.02
N VAL A 32 14.14 5.27 26.67
CA VAL A 32 12.83 5.16 26.03
C VAL A 32 12.79 6.16 24.87
N LYS A 33 12.97 5.66 23.65
CA LYS A 33 12.66 6.45 22.46
C LYS A 33 11.16 6.71 22.53
N ALA A 34 10.76 7.99 22.60
CA ALA A 34 9.36 8.37 22.64
C ALA A 34 8.59 7.57 21.59
N ALA A 35 7.55 6.86 22.01
CA ALA A 35 6.69 6.13 21.10
C ALA A 35 6.16 7.11 20.05
N VAL A 36 6.38 6.84 18.79
CA VAL A 36 5.81 7.65 17.70
C VAL A 36 4.33 7.35 17.70
N THR A 37 3.51 8.31 18.14
CA THR A 37 2.05 8.18 18.05
C THR A 37 1.65 8.47 16.61
N LEU A 38 1.17 7.45 15.90
CA LEU A 38 0.64 7.60 14.55
C LEU A 38 -0.72 8.29 14.60
N GLN A 39 -1.00 9.10 13.59
CA GLN A 39 -2.22 9.88 13.46
C GLN A 39 -2.99 9.51 12.20
N ASN A 40 -4.30 9.70 12.24
CA ASN A 40 -5.15 9.68 11.05
C ASN A 40 -4.73 10.77 10.07
N PRO A 41 -4.98 10.62 8.76
CA PRO A 41 -4.69 11.66 7.79
C PRO A 41 -5.46 12.94 8.12
N THR A 42 -4.85 14.06 7.77
CA THR A 42 -5.46 15.39 7.92
C THR A 42 -5.48 16.11 6.57
N THR A 43 -6.61 16.77 6.27
CA THR A 43 -6.73 17.61 5.08
C THR A 43 -6.86 19.07 5.54
N ASP A 44 -6.03 19.94 5.00
CA ASP A 44 -6.04 21.37 5.33
C ASP A 44 -7.15 22.14 4.61
N GLY A 45 -7.28 23.43 4.90
CA GLY A 45 -8.29 24.30 4.29
C GLY A 45 -8.13 24.51 2.77
N ASN A 46 -7.01 24.12 2.18
CA ASN A 46 -6.73 24.14 0.74
C ASN A 46 -6.97 22.79 0.06
N GLY A 47 -7.45 21.79 0.81
CA GLY A 47 -7.67 20.44 0.29
C GLY A 47 -6.41 19.57 0.21
N VAL A 48 -5.29 20.00 0.77
CA VAL A 48 -4.04 19.24 0.78
C VAL A 48 -4.07 18.22 1.90
N THR A 49 -3.99 16.94 1.56
CA THR A 49 -3.96 15.84 2.53
C THR A 49 -2.53 15.48 2.92
N THR A 50 -2.33 15.29 4.22
CA THR A 50 -1.07 14.83 4.81
C THR A 50 -1.31 13.52 5.55
N TRP A 51 -0.43 12.54 5.35
CA TRP A 51 -0.41 11.24 6.02
C TRP A 51 0.85 11.08 6.85
N ASP A 52 0.72 10.50 8.03
CA ASP A 52 1.87 9.88 8.69
C ASP A 52 2.38 8.71 7.85
N CYS A 53 3.69 8.46 7.93
CA CYS A 53 4.31 7.37 7.20
C CYS A 53 5.22 6.55 8.12
N ILE A 54 5.22 5.23 7.90
CA ILE A 54 6.15 4.31 8.56
C ILE A 54 6.93 3.51 7.53
N TYR A 55 8.05 2.92 7.96
CA TYR A 55 8.82 1.94 7.17
C TYR A 55 8.65 0.57 7.81
N PHE A 56 8.20 -0.41 7.02
CA PHE A 56 7.91 -1.76 7.50
C PHE A 56 8.01 -2.77 6.37
N GLY A 57 8.72 -3.88 6.60
CA GLY A 57 9.08 -4.83 5.56
C GLY A 57 10.11 -4.26 4.57
N ASN A 58 10.60 -5.11 3.66
CA ASN A 58 11.60 -4.75 2.66
C ASN A 58 11.27 -5.42 1.32
N TYR A 59 11.42 -4.67 0.22
CA TYR A 59 11.20 -5.19 -1.13
C TYR A 59 12.19 -4.56 -2.11
N TRP A 60 12.35 -5.15 -3.29
CA TRP A 60 13.15 -4.55 -4.34
C TRP A 60 12.47 -3.27 -4.83
N GLN A 61 13.22 -2.21 -4.99
CA GLN A 61 12.68 -0.92 -5.41
C GLN A 61 13.55 -0.22 -6.44
N ASN A 62 14.87 -0.22 -6.25
CA ASN A 62 15.80 0.47 -7.13
C ASN A 62 16.97 -0.43 -7.51
N ASP A 63 17.71 -0.04 -8.57
CA ASP A 63 19.02 -0.59 -8.91
C ASP A 63 20.02 -0.18 -7.82
N THR A 64 20.24 -1.05 -6.86
CA THR A 64 21.14 -0.80 -5.72
C THR A 64 22.56 -1.33 -5.96
N ASN A 65 22.73 -2.20 -6.95
CA ASN A 65 24.03 -2.77 -7.32
C ASN A 65 24.72 -2.00 -8.45
N GLY A 66 23.98 -1.12 -9.18
CA GLY A 66 24.49 -0.26 -10.25
C GLY A 66 24.72 -0.97 -11.57
N ASP A 67 24.04 -2.10 -11.83
CA ASP A 67 24.19 -2.85 -13.07
C ASP A 67 23.28 -2.34 -14.20
N GLY A 68 22.42 -1.36 -13.93
CA GLY A 68 21.50 -0.73 -14.86
C GLY A 68 20.11 -1.37 -14.91
N LYS A 69 19.79 -2.26 -13.98
CA LYS A 69 18.49 -2.88 -13.83
C LYS A 69 18.07 -2.97 -12.37
N ALA A 70 16.83 -2.63 -12.07
CA ALA A 70 16.26 -2.91 -10.77
C ALA A 70 15.66 -4.31 -10.76
N ASP A 71 16.34 -5.29 -10.19
CA ASP A 71 15.90 -6.69 -10.20
C ASP A 71 16.10 -7.40 -8.83
N GLN A 72 15.92 -8.72 -8.81
CA GLN A 72 16.03 -9.49 -7.56
C GLN A 72 17.46 -9.75 -7.12
N ASN A 73 18.48 -9.32 -7.87
CA ASN A 73 19.87 -9.32 -7.45
C ASN A 73 20.22 -8.08 -6.61
N ASP A 74 19.34 -7.08 -6.61
CA ASP A 74 19.48 -5.88 -5.80
C ASP A 74 19.19 -6.13 -4.31
N GLN A 75 19.64 -5.18 -3.49
CA GLN A 75 19.26 -5.19 -2.07
C GLN A 75 17.82 -4.73 -1.92
N LYS A 76 17.06 -5.45 -1.10
CA LYS A 76 15.72 -5.01 -0.72
C LYS A 76 15.79 -3.78 0.16
N GLU A 77 14.96 -2.80 -0.13
CA GLU A 77 14.87 -1.53 0.57
C GLU A 77 13.62 -1.48 1.45
N PRO A 78 13.62 -0.73 2.57
CA PRO A 78 12.46 -0.59 3.43
C PRO A 78 11.23 -0.06 2.68
N ILE A 79 10.11 -0.75 2.79
CA ILE A 79 8.84 -0.32 2.20
C ILE A 79 8.30 0.82 3.04
N LYS A 80 7.97 1.93 2.38
CA LYS A 80 7.30 3.06 2.99
C LYS A 80 5.80 2.90 2.87
N TRP A 81 5.08 3.13 3.97
CA TRP A 81 3.64 3.01 4.08
C TRP A 81 3.02 4.30 4.55
N ARG A 82 1.92 4.72 3.94
CA ARG A 82 1.02 5.75 4.48
C ARG A 82 0.10 5.15 5.52
N VAL A 83 -0.16 5.88 6.56
CA VAL A 83 -1.17 5.55 7.56
C VAL A 83 -2.52 6.08 7.10
N LEU A 84 -3.41 5.20 6.68
CA LEU A 84 -4.77 5.56 6.26
C LEU A 84 -5.70 5.75 7.45
N SER A 85 -5.53 4.95 8.49
CA SER A 85 -6.24 5.15 9.75
C SER A 85 -5.53 4.49 10.92
N VAL A 86 -5.80 5.00 12.11
CA VAL A 86 -5.36 4.43 13.40
C VAL A 86 -6.59 4.15 14.24
N ASN A 87 -6.70 2.93 14.77
CA ASN A 87 -7.77 2.52 15.67
C ASN A 87 -7.17 1.73 16.85
N GLY A 88 -7.05 2.39 18.00
CA GLY A 88 -6.35 1.83 19.15
C GLY A 88 -4.88 1.55 18.83
N ASN A 89 -4.47 0.29 18.89
CA ASN A 89 -3.11 -0.16 18.57
C ASN A 89 -2.96 -0.65 17.13
N ASP A 90 -3.94 -0.45 16.28
CA ASP A 90 -3.93 -0.91 14.90
C ASP A 90 -3.78 0.25 13.93
N ALA A 91 -2.93 0.10 12.94
CA ALA A 91 -2.78 1.03 11.84
C ALA A 91 -3.13 0.35 10.51
N PHE A 92 -4.01 1.00 9.73
CA PHE A 92 -4.34 0.62 8.37
C PHE A 92 -3.36 1.31 7.42
N LEU A 93 -2.61 0.54 6.66
CA LEU A 93 -1.47 1.03 5.91
C LEU A 93 -1.64 0.83 4.41
N LEU A 94 -1.16 1.79 3.64
CA LEU A 94 -1.09 1.74 2.19
C LEU A 94 0.34 1.98 1.73
N ALA A 95 0.89 1.11 0.87
CA ALA A 95 2.22 1.34 0.31
C ALA A 95 2.30 2.65 -0.47
N ASP A 96 3.44 3.36 -0.34
CA ASP A 96 3.64 4.70 -0.90
C ASP A 96 3.92 4.70 -2.41
N LYS A 97 4.29 3.54 -2.99
CA LYS A 97 4.62 3.34 -4.40
C LYS A 97 4.11 2.01 -4.93
N ASN A 98 4.02 1.89 -6.26
CA ASN A 98 3.87 0.61 -6.95
C ASN A 98 5.14 -0.24 -6.77
N LEU A 99 5.05 -1.38 -6.08
CA LEU A 99 6.20 -2.19 -5.70
C LEU A 99 6.54 -3.28 -6.72
N ASP A 100 5.56 -3.74 -7.49
CA ASP A 100 5.69 -4.85 -8.45
C ASP A 100 4.57 -4.76 -9.50
N ASP A 101 4.70 -5.46 -10.61
CA ASP A 101 3.64 -5.63 -11.61
C ASP A 101 3.16 -7.08 -11.66
N LYS A 102 1.86 -7.27 -11.51
CA LYS A 102 1.21 -8.59 -11.55
C LYS A 102 -0.15 -8.53 -12.23
N LEU A 103 -0.44 -9.54 -13.03
CA LEU A 103 -1.79 -9.74 -13.53
C LEU A 103 -2.75 -9.98 -12.34
N TYR A 104 -3.95 -9.40 -12.40
CA TYR A 104 -5.01 -9.66 -11.42
C TYR A 104 -5.36 -11.15 -11.36
N ASN A 105 -5.41 -11.80 -12.53
CA ASN A 105 -5.52 -13.24 -12.62
C ASN A 105 -4.67 -13.76 -13.79
N LYS A 106 -3.97 -14.89 -13.59
CA LYS A 106 -3.12 -15.49 -14.64
C LYS A 106 -3.90 -15.93 -15.86
N GLU A 107 -5.09 -16.50 -15.60
CA GLU A 107 -5.98 -16.97 -16.66
C GLU A 107 -6.95 -15.86 -17.05
N HIS A 108 -7.24 -15.73 -18.33
CA HIS A 108 -8.18 -14.74 -18.85
C HIS A 108 -9.62 -15.23 -18.65
N THR A 109 -10.04 -15.33 -17.38
CA THR A 109 -11.36 -15.78 -16.94
C THR A 109 -11.96 -14.80 -15.96
N SER A 110 -13.29 -14.80 -15.83
CA SER A 110 -13.97 -14.01 -14.79
C SER A 110 -13.63 -14.55 -13.41
N VAL A 111 -13.14 -13.67 -12.55
CA VAL A 111 -12.78 -13.98 -11.15
C VAL A 111 -13.22 -12.84 -10.24
N THR A 112 -13.38 -13.16 -8.97
CA THR A 112 -13.53 -12.16 -7.91
C THR A 112 -12.22 -12.03 -7.14
N TRP A 113 -12.13 -11.07 -6.21
CA TRP A 113 -10.98 -10.99 -5.30
C TRP A 113 -10.73 -12.32 -4.58
N ALA A 114 -11.79 -12.98 -4.13
CA ALA A 114 -11.68 -14.25 -3.41
C ALA A 114 -10.96 -15.36 -4.20
N THR A 115 -11.05 -15.34 -5.52
CA THR A 115 -10.57 -16.42 -6.40
C THR A 115 -9.40 -16.03 -7.30
N CYS A 116 -9.01 -14.75 -7.36
CA CYS A 116 -7.93 -14.29 -8.24
C CYS A 116 -6.55 -14.76 -7.77
N THR A 117 -5.65 -14.94 -8.72
CA THR A 117 -4.27 -15.38 -8.44
C THR A 117 -3.44 -14.29 -7.74
N LEU A 118 -3.76 -13.01 -7.93
CA LEU A 118 -3.07 -11.90 -7.29
C LEU A 118 -3.25 -11.94 -5.77
N ARG A 119 -4.46 -12.22 -5.26
CA ARG A 119 -4.70 -12.38 -3.82
C ARG A 119 -3.85 -13.48 -3.21
N THR A 120 -3.78 -14.64 -3.88
CA THR A 120 -2.93 -15.76 -3.45
C THR A 120 -1.47 -15.33 -3.39
N TRP A 121 -0.98 -14.68 -4.44
CA TRP A 121 0.40 -14.18 -4.51
C TRP A 121 0.71 -13.18 -3.39
N LEU A 122 -0.19 -12.25 -3.09
CA LEU A 122 -0.03 -11.25 -2.03
C LEU A 122 0.08 -11.88 -0.64
N ASN A 123 -0.75 -12.90 -0.34
CA ASN A 123 -0.82 -13.54 0.96
C ASN A 123 0.15 -14.72 1.14
N ASP A 124 0.86 -15.10 0.10
CA ASP A 124 1.92 -16.13 0.13
C ASP A 124 3.26 -15.53 -0.30
N THR A 125 3.50 -15.39 -1.61
CA THR A 125 4.81 -15.03 -2.15
C THR A 125 5.27 -13.65 -1.69
N PHE A 126 4.42 -12.62 -1.84
CA PHE A 126 4.77 -11.25 -1.42
C PHE A 126 4.97 -11.17 0.09
N LEU A 127 4.02 -11.72 0.87
CA LEU A 127 4.08 -11.70 2.33
C LEU A 127 5.39 -12.32 2.85
N ASN A 128 5.77 -13.49 2.30
CA ASN A 128 6.99 -14.19 2.70
C ASN A 128 8.28 -13.50 2.18
N THR A 129 8.19 -12.81 1.06
CA THR A 129 9.32 -12.11 0.44
C THR A 129 9.62 -10.77 1.11
N ALA A 130 8.57 -10.03 1.47
CA ALA A 130 8.68 -8.66 1.97
C ALA A 130 8.86 -8.58 3.48
N PHE A 131 8.37 -9.56 4.25
CA PHE A 131 8.30 -9.48 5.71
C PHE A 131 8.99 -10.65 6.39
N LYS A 132 9.79 -10.35 7.41
CA LYS A 132 10.36 -11.34 8.32
C LYS A 132 9.26 -11.93 9.23
N SER A 133 9.50 -13.10 9.81
CA SER A 133 8.50 -13.80 10.64
C SER A 133 7.92 -12.93 11.77
N ALA A 134 8.73 -12.10 12.42
CA ALA A 134 8.25 -11.20 13.47
C ALA A 134 7.32 -10.09 12.91
N GLU A 135 7.64 -9.58 11.70
CA GLU A 135 6.82 -8.59 11.01
C GLU A 135 5.50 -9.22 10.55
N GLN A 136 5.54 -10.44 9.98
CA GLN A 136 4.34 -11.17 9.59
C GLN A 136 3.41 -11.47 10.78
N ALA A 137 3.98 -11.69 11.98
CA ALA A 137 3.20 -11.87 13.20
C ALA A 137 2.48 -10.60 13.66
N ALA A 138 3.04 -9.42 13.34
CA ALA A 138 2.42 -8.13 13.63
C ALA A 138 1.32 -7.75 12.63
N ILE A 139 1.33 -8.34 11.42
CA ILE A 139 0.29 -8.10 10.41
C ILE A 139 -0.97 -8.90 10.80
N LYS A 140 -2.07 -8.18 11.01
CA LYS A 140 -3.34 -8.79 11.34
C LYS A 140 -3.95 -9.54 10.15
N ASN A 141 -4.56 -10.68 10.46
CA ASN A 141 -5.46 -11.35 9.55
C ASN A 141 -6.82 -10.63 9.62
N THR A 142 -7.23 -10.01 8.52
CA THR A 142 -8.38 -9.10 8.45
C THR A 142 -9.49 -9.73 7.61
N ILE A 143 -10.73 -9.63 8.09
CA ILE A 143 -11.90 -9.94 7.25
C ILE A 143 -12.06 -8.81 6.24
N VAL A 144 -11.81 -9.14 4.98
CA VAL A 144 -11.93 -8.22 3.83
C VAL A 144 -13.32 -8.40 3.20
N VAL A 145 -14.13 -7.36 3.31
CA VAL A 145 -15.47 -7.35 2.72
C VAL A 145 -15.35 -7.00 1.23
N ASN A 146 -15.90 -7.86 0.39
CA ASN A 146 -15.89 -7.70 -1.06
C ASN A 146 -17.28 -7.28 -1.55
N GLU A 147 -17.54 -5.97 -1.45
CA GLU A 147 -18.79 -5.37 -1.88
C GLU A 147 -18.96 -5.41 -3.41
N ASP A 148 -20.20 -5.45 -3.85
CA ASP A 148 -20.57 -5.32 -5.26
C ASP A 148 -20.12 -3.98 -5.84
N HIS A 149 -19.94 -3.92 -7.15
CA HIS A 149 -19.56 -2.67 -7.82
C HIS A 149 -20.66 -1.61 -7.64
N PRO A 150 -20.38 -0.43 -7.06
CA PRO A 150 -21.40 0.52 -6.62
C PRO A 150 -22.25 1.13 -7.75
N SER A 151 -21.75 1.12 -9.00
CA SER A 151 -22.46 1.74 -10.13
C SER A 151 -23.16 0.73 -11.03
N CYS A 152 -22.71 -0.52 -11.12
CA CYS A 152 -23.26 -1.50 -12.04
C CYS A 152 -23.72 -2.79 -11.36
N GLY A 153 -23.45 -2.98 -10.06
CA GLY A 153 -23.91 -4.13 -9.30
C GLY A 153 -23.22 -5.45 -9.66
N THR A 154 -22.06 -5.40 -10.34
CA THR A 154 -21.25 -6.61 -10.54
C THR A 154 -20.86 -7.18 -9.18
N GLU A 155 -21.11 -8.46 -8.97
CA GLU A 155 -20.89 -9.14 -7.69
C GLU A 155 -19.42 -9.12 -7.26
N GLY A 156 -19.15 -8.69 -6.02
CA GLY A 156 -17.82 -8.65 -5.41
C GLY A 156 -17.29 -10.03 -5.00
N GLY A 157 -18.22 -10.96 -4.80
CA GLY A 157 -17.92 -12.34 -4.38
C GLY A 157 -17.77 -12.50 -2.88
N GLU A 158 -17.28 -13.66 -2.47
CA GLU A 158 -17.16 -14.02 -1.05
C GLU A 158 -16.16 -13.13 -0.31
N ASN A 159 -16.47 -12.81 0.95
CA ASN A 159 -15.54 -12.16 1.85
C ASN A 159 -14.31 -13.04 2.10
N THR A 160 -13.15 -12.43 2.31
CA THR A 160 -11.89 -13.14 2.49
C THR A 160 -11.23 -12.81 3.82
N ASN A 161 -10.25 -13.63 4.18
CA ASN A 161 -9.38 -13.39 5.33
C ASN A 161 -7.96 -13.19 4.80
N ASP A 162 -7.46 -11.95 4.89
CA ASP A 162 -6.19 -11.58 4.27
C ASP A 162 -5.32 -10.75 5.20
N LYS A 163 -4.02 -10.92 5.09
CA LYS A 163 -3.01 -10.05 5.71
C LYS A 163 -2.64 -8.88 4.82
N VAL A 164 -2.58 -9.14 3.52
CA VAL A 164 -2.22 -8.15 2.48
C VAL A 164 -3.28 -8.19 1.40
N TYR A 165 -3.85 -7.03 1.08
CA TYR A 165 -4.94 -6.94 0.11
C TYR A 165 -4.94 -5.59 -0.63
N LEU A 166 -5.74 -5.48 -1.68
CA LEU A 166 -5.92 -4.24 -2.42
C LEU A 166 -7.07 -3.42 -1.82
N LEU A 167 -7.06 -2.11 -2.02
CA LEU A 167 -8.20 -1.26 -1.66
C LEU A 167 -9.43 -1.63 -2.50
N SER A 168 -10.62 -1.47 -1.92
CA SER A 168 -11.88 -1.41 -2.67
C SER A 168 -12.11 0.00 -3.24
N ILE A 169 -13.11 0.13 -4.12
CA ILE A 169 -13.61 1.44 -4.57
C ILE A 169 -14.02 2.30 -3.36
N ALA A 170 -14.76 1.73 -2.40
CA ALA A 170 -15.21 2.45 -1.21
C ALA A 170 -14.04 2.95 -0.35
N GLU A 171 -13.00 2.13 -0.17
CA GLU A 171 -11.81 2.54 0.58
C GLU A 171 -10.99 3.58 -0.19
N ALA A 172 -10.81 3.42 -1.50
CA ALA A 172 -10.05 4.36 -2.35
C ALA A 172 -10.78 5.71 -2.56
N SER A 173 -12.01 5.83 -2.15
CA SER A 173 -12.79 7.07 -2.12
C SER A 173 -13.20 7.52 -0.70
N ASN A 174 -12.64 6.90 0.33
CA ASN A 174 -12.94 7.27 1.70
C ASN A 174 -12.19 8.53 2.12
N THR A 175 -12.93 9.61 2.37
CA THR A 175 -12.35 10.89 2.79
C THR A 175 -11.70 10.81 4.17
N ALA A 176 -12.14 9.90 5.05
CA ALA A 176 -11.48 9.67 6.34
C ALA A 176 -10.08 9.03 6.20
N TYR A 177 -9.79 8.39 5.05
CA TYR A 177 -8.47 7.89 4.70
C TYR A 177 -7.62 8.92 3.93
N GLY A 178 -8.15 10.14 3.77
CA GLY A 178 -7.50 11.23 3.06
C GLY A 178 -7.65 11.21 1.55
N PHE A 179 -8.53 10.36 1.00
CA PHE A 179 -8.81 10.33 -0.43
C PHE A 179 -9.89 11.32 -0.83
N ASN A 180 -9.92 11.68 -2.10
CA ASN A 180 -11.06 12.35 -2.69
C ASN A 180 -12.26 11.39 -2.74
N GLY A 181 -13.46 11.84 -2.34
CA GLY A 181 -14.69 11.04 -2.30
C GLY A 181 -15.20 10.58 -3.67
N GLU A 182 -14.70 11.18 -4.76
CA GLU A 182 -15.13 10.92 -6.13
C GLU A 182 -14.26 9.85 -6.81
N PHE A 183 -14.67 8.58 -6.78
CA PHE A 183 -13.80 7.51 -7.32
C PHE A 183 -13.64 7.52 -8.85
N HIS A 184 -14.55 8.16 -9.59
CA HIS A 184 -14.45 8.33 -11.05
C HIS A 184 -13.55 9.51 -11.50
N ALA A 185 -13.19 10.41 -10.58
CA ALA A 185 -12.36 11.55 -10.89
C ALA A 185 -10.88 11.25 -10.59
N SER A 186 -9.99 11.79 -11.41
CA SER A 186 -8.55 11.84 -11.09
C SER A 186 -8.34 12.58 -9.78
N SER A 187 -7.36 12.17 -9.00
CA SER A 187 -7.07 12.78 -7.71
C SER A 187 -5.62 12.56 -7.32
N GLU A 188 -4.93 13.65 -6.99
CA GLU A 188 -3.55 13.61 -6.48
C GLU A 188 -3.40 12.70 -5.26
N THR A 189 -4.47 12.53 -4.46
CA THR A 189 -4.45 11.65 -3.28
C THR A 189 -4.38 10.18 -3.64
N ARG A 190 -4.73 9.79 -4.88
CA ARG A 190 -4.69 8.42 -5.42
C ARG A 190 -3.55 8.17 -6.40
N GLU A 191 -2.75 9.19 -6.71
CA GLU A 191 -1.58 9.01 -7.58
C GLU A 191 -0.53 8.12 -6.92
N ALA A 192 0.06 7.22 -7.71
CA ALA A 192 1.10 6.31 -7.28
C ALA A 192 2.25 6.28 -8.30
N LYS A 193 3.47 6.53 -7.83
CA LYS A 193 4.67 6.34 -8.65
C LYS A 193 5.14 4.89 -8.60
N ASN A 194 5.62 4.39 -9.72
CA ASN A 194 6.27 3.11 -9.77
C ASN A 194 7.64 3.15 -9.05
N THR A 195 8.06 2.01 -8.52
CA THR A 195 9.49 1.76 -8.25
C THR A 195 10.16 1.36 -9.55
N ALA A 196 11.48 1.54 -9.67
CA ALA A 196 12.21 1.06 -10.82
C ALA A 196 12.04 -0.47 -11.03
N TYR A 197 11.94 -1.23 -9.92
CA TYR A 197 11.65 -2.66 -9.98
C TYR A 197 10.27 -2.96 -10.57
N ALA A 198 9.23 -2.20 -10.19
CA ALA A 198 7.90 -2.38 -10.78
C ALA A 198 7.90 -2.08 -12.28
N GLU A 199 8.65 -1.07 -12.73
CA GLU A 199 8.82 -0.73 -14.14
C GLU A 199 9.55 -1.84 -14.91
N GLU A 200 10.61 -2.40 -14.37
CA GLU A 200 11.30 -3.55 -14.96
C GLU A 200 10.44 -4.83 -15.01
N CYS A 201 9.48 -4.96 -14.07
CA CYS A 201 8.48 -6.04 -14.09
C CYS A 201 7.37 -5.81 -15.12
N GLY A 202 7.25 -4.62 -15.71
CA GLY A 202 6.28 -4.31 -16.76
C GLY A 202 5.18 -3.33 -16.37
N ALA A 203 5.26 -2.71 -15.18
CA ALA A 203 4.26 -1.75 -14.73
C ALA A 203 4.12 -0.59 -15.72
N TRP A 204 2.88 -0.34 -16.14
CA TRP A 204 2.60 0.79 -17.01
C TRP A 204 2.94 2.11 -16.31
N MET A 205 3.51 3.02 -17.07
CA MET A 205 3.85 4.38 -16.62
C MET A 205 3.15 5.42 -17.48
N SER A 206 2.60 6.45 -16.84
CA SER A 206 1.95 7.54 -17.55
C SER A 206 2.92 8.26 -18.51
N PRO A 207 2.55 8.41 -19.79
CA PRO A 207 3.32 9.22 -20.74
C PRO A 207 3.12 10.71 -20.57
N SER A 208 2.19 11.14 -19.70
CA SER A 208 1.88 12.55 -19.45
C SER A 208 2.94 13.19 -18.56
N THR A 209 3.43 14.36 -18.93
CA THR A 209 4.35 15.15 -18.10
C THR A 209 3.71 15.58 -16.76
N GLU A 210 2.38 15.72 -16.71
CA GLU A 210 1.62 16.05 -15.50
C GLU A 210 1.66 14.88 -14.49
N TYR A 211 1.66 13.64 -14.99
CA TYR A 211 1.64 12.40 -14.18
C TYR A 211 2.91 11.56 -14.35
N GLU A 212 4.02 12.19 -14.70
CA GLU A 212 5.29 11.49 -14.96
C GLU A 212 5.71 10.57 -13.81
N GLY A 213 5.95 9.31 -14.14
CA GLY A 213 6.33 8.25 -13.21
C GLY A 213 5.17 7.70 -12.38
N ASN A 214 3.92 8.14 -12.61
CA ASN A 214 2.75 7.51 -12.04
C ASN A 214 2.37 6.27 -12.85
N GLY A 215 1.94 5.22 -12.17
CA GLY A 215 1.44 3.99 -12.77
C GLY A 215 0.02 3.67 -12.32
N ASP A 216 -0.61 2.75 -13.04
CA ASP A 216 -1.91 2.21 -12.68
C ASP A 216 -1.77 1.20 -11.53
N TRP A 217 -2.86 0.99 -10.79
CA TRP A 217 -2.93 0.00 -9.75
C TRP A 217 -4.33 -0.63 -9.64
N TRP A 218 -4.34 -1.89 -9.23
CA TRP A 218 -5.57 -2.66 -9.10
C TRP A 218 -6.36 -2.29 -7.85
N LEU A 219 -7.69 -2.32 -7.99
CA LEU A 219 -8.62 -2.42 -6.87
C LEU A 219 -9.11 -3.86 -6.73
N ARG A 220 -9.53 -4.27 -5.51
CA ARG A 220 -10.18 -5.58 -5.33
C ARG A 220 -11.65 -5.59 -5.74
N SER A 221 -12.28 -4.41 -5.84
CA SER A 221 -13.66 -4.31 -6.32
C SER A 221 -13.78 -4.83 -7.75
N PRO A 222 -14.89 -5.47 -8.11
CA PRO A 222 -15.11 -5.99 -9.45
C PRO A 222 -15.13 -4.85 -10.48
N GLY A 223 -14.76 -5.16 -11.72
CA GLY A 223 -14.93 -4.28 -12.87
C GLY A 223 -16.39 -4.18 -13.33
N LYS A 224 -16.62 -3.33 -14.33
CA LYS A 224 -17.91 -3.22 -15.01
C LYS A 224 -18.15 -4.41 -15.92
#